data_254a99be33075795b5ed80db314682cb
#
_entry.id   254a99be33075795b5ed80db314682cb
#
_cell.length_a   1.000
_cell.length_b   1.000
_cell.length_c   1.000
_cell.angle_alpha   90.00
_cell.angle_beta   90.00
_cell.angle_gamma   90.00
#
_symmetry.space_group_name_H-M   'P 1'
#
loop_
_entity.id
_entity.type
_entity.pdbx_description
1 polymer ?
#
loop_
_entity_poly.entity_id
_entity_poly.type
_entity_poly.pdbx_seq_one_letter_code
_entity_poly.pdbx_strand_id
1 'polypeptide(L)'
;PAAYINGSPLFESTAICQYLCAITEGQTLLAREGSIQRALHDQWTSFSQSEIENYLWNNFQLRRSFPESEHFSAALRFNNGAITRGLVVMEQHLMDREFILGDSFSLADILVGWTVNWARKSDFLIDTPNLDRYLQALFQRSNIKLVW
;
A
#
# COMPACT_ATOMS: atom_id res chain seq x y z
N PRO A 1 -7.02 -9.05 -6.87
CA PRO A 1 -7.85 -8.87 -8.07
C PRO A 1 -7.29 -9.62 -9.26
N ALA A 2 -8.13 -9.84 -10.29
CA ALA A 2 -7.72 -10.42 -11.54
C ALA A 2 -8.44 -9.70 -12.70
N ALA A 3 -7.77 -9.60 -13.83
CA ALA A 3 -8.30 -9.04 -15.08
C ALA A 3 -8.05 -10.04 -16.22
N TYR A 4 -8.86 -9.97 -17.25
CA TYR A 4 -8.67 -10.75 -18.47
C TYR A 4 -8.46 -9.78 -19.63
N ILE A 5 -7.26 -9.73 -20.19
CA ILE A 5 -6.85 -8.71 -21.15
C ILE A 5 -6.29 -9.38 -22.40
N ASN A 6 -6.89 -9.11 -23.55
CA ASN A 6 -6.47 -9.65 -24.85
C ASN A 6 -6.24 -11.17 -24.85
N GLY A 7 -7.14 -11.92 -24.19
CA GLY A 7 -7.05 -13.38 -24.12
C GLY A 7 -6.08 -13.92 -23.06
N SER A 8 -5.48 -13.06 -22.24
CA SER A 8 -4.53 -13.45 -21.18
C SER A 8 -5.04 -13.06 -19.79
N PRO A 9 -4.99 -13.95 -18.79
CA PRO A 9 -5.26 -13.60 -17.41
C PRO A 9 -4.09 -12.79 -16.84
N LEU A 10 -4.42 -11.67 -16.18
CA LEU A 10 -3.48 -10.85 -15.43
C LEU A 10 -3.96 -10.75 -13.99
N PHE A 11 -3.11 -11.03 -13.03
CA PHE A 11 -3.38 -10.91 -11.60
C PHE A 11 -2.30 -10.04 -10.93
N GLU A 12 -2.42 -9.79 -9.63
CA GLU A 12 -1.69 -8.79 -8.85
C GLU A 12 -2.14 -7.36 -9.15
N SER A 13 -2.63 -6.67 -8.11
CA SER A 13 -3.15 -5.30 -8.24
C SER A 13 -2.13 -4.34 -8.84
N THR A 14 -0.88 -4.42 -8.40
CA THR A 14 0.22 -3.59 -8.91
C THR A 14 0.45 -3.80 -10.40
N ALA A 15 0.53 -5.06 -10.85
CA ALA A 15 0.72 -5.39 -12.25
C ALA A 15 -0.45 -4.88 -13.12
N ILE A 16 -1.70 -5.08 -12.64
CA ILE A 16 -2.90 -4.62 -13.35
C ILE A 16 -2.89 -3.09 -13.46
N CYS A 17 -2.64 -2.38 -12.36
CA CYS A 17 -2.64 -0.92 -12.35
C CYS A 17 -1.50 -0.32 -13.22
N GLN A 18 -0.31 -0.89 -13.16
CA GLN A 18 0.81 -0.47 -14.02
C GLN A 18 0.49 -0.69 -15.50
N TYR A 19 -0.09 -1.85 -15.84
CA TYR A 19 -0.51 -2.11 -17.22
C TYR A 19 -1.57 -1.10 -17.70
N LEU A 20 -2.57 -0.82 -16.89
CA LEU A 20 -3.61 0.16 -17.23
C LEU A 20 -3.01 1.56 -17.45
N CYS A 21 -2.08 1.99 -16.61
CA CYS A 21 -1.35 3.24 -16.82
C CYS A 21 -0.54 3.20 -18.15
N ALA A 22 0.15 2.09 -18.42
CA ALA A 22 0.99 1.98 -19.62
C ALA A 22 0.22 2.07 -20.94
N ILE A 23 -1.03 1.61 -20.98
CA ILE A 23 -1.88 1.66 -22.17
C ILE A 23 -2.78 2.90 -22.26
N THR A 24 -2.81 3.74 -21.22
CA THR A 24 -3.64 4.95 -21.18
C THR A 24 -2.86 6.14 -21.68
N GLU A 25 -3.25 6.71 -22.83
CA GLU A 25 -2.65 7.91 -23.38
C GLU A 25 -2.84 9.11 -22.45
N GLY A 26 -1.81 9.92 -22.28
CA GLY A 26 -1.85 11.14 -21.47
C GLY A 26 -1.95 10.90 -19.96
N GLN A 27 -1.81 9.67 -19.49
CA GLN A 27 -1.78 9.40 -18.05
C GLN A 27 -0.56 10.05 -17.38
N THR A 28 -0.72 10.49 -16.12
CA THR A 28 0.34 11.14 -15.33
C THR A 28 0.63 10.41 -14.03
N LEU A 29 -0.05 9.29 -13.76
CA LEU A 29 0.05 8.56 -12.50
C LEU A 29 1.32 7.69 -12.39
N LEU A 30 1.87 7.24 -13.52
CA LEU A 30 3.03 6.37 -13.57
C LEU A 30 4.12 6.99 -14.43
N ALA A 31 5.30 7.18 -13.87
CA ALA A 31 6.45 7.72 -14.55
C ALA A 31 6.96 6.78 -15.65
N ARG A 32 7.66 7.37 -16.64
CA ARG A 32 8.22 6.65 -17.78
C ARG A 32 9.24 5.61 -17.32
N GLU A 33 9.26 4.47 -17.99
CA GLU A 33 10.26 3.43 -17.80
C GLU A 33 11.68 3.99 -17.95
N GLY A 34 12.62 3.45 -17.15
CA GLY A 34 14.01 3.89 -17.12
C GLY A 34 14.26 5.20 -16.35
N SER A 35 13.22 5.86 -15.82
CA SER A 35 13.39 7.03 -14.96
C SER A 35 13.60 6.64 -13.50
N ILE A 36 14.28 7.51 -12.72
CA ILE A 36 14.42 7.32 -11.28
C ILE A 36 13.06 7.34 -10.57
N GLN A 37 12.12 8.14 -11.04
CA GLN A 37 10.78 8.21 -10.48
C GLN A 37 10.03 6.88 -10.64
N ARG A 38 10.26 6.17 -11.76
CA ARG A 38 9.71 4.83 -11.93
C ARG A 38 10.36 3.83 -10.96
N ALA A 39 11.66 3.88 -10.78
CA ALA A 39 12.35 3.02 -9.82
C ALA A 39 11.89 3.27 -8.37
N LEU A 40 11.66 4.53 -7.99
CA LEU A 40 11.10 4.89 -6.68
C LEU A 40 9.66 4.40 -6.52
N HIS A 41 8.83 4.49 -7.57
CA HIS A 41 7.51 3.89 -7.57
C HIS A 41 7.58 2.38 -7.27
N ASP A 42 8.42 1.65 -8.00
CA ASP A 42 8.56 0.21 -7.83
C ASP A 42 9.13 -0.15 -6.44
N GLN A 43 10.07 0.65 -5.92
CA GLN A 43 10.63 0.50 -4.57
C GLN A 43 9.53 0.60 -3.50
N TRP A 44 8.76 1.70 -3.49
CA TRP A 44 7.79 1.95 -2.43
C TRP A 44 6.57 1.02 -2.50
N THR A 45 6.13 0.66 -3.70
CA THR A 45 5.05 -0.33 -3.85
C THR A 45 5.50 -1.72 -3.42
N SER A 46 6.71 -2.15 -3.80
CA SER A 46 7.27 -3.43 -3.35
C SER A 46 7.48 -3.45 -1.83
N PHE A 47 8.06 -2.38 -1.26
CA PHE A 47 8.26 -2.24 0.18
C PHE A 47 6.95 -2.35 0.95
N SER A 48 5.92 -1.61 0.52
CA SER A 48 4.60 -1.65 1.15
C SER A 48 4.00 -3.05 1.15
N GLN A 49 4.11 -3.77 0.04
CA GLN A 49 3.56 -5.12 -0.11
C GLN A 49 4.32 -6.16 0.70
N SER A 50 5.67 -6.13 0.68
CA SER A 50 6.49 -7.15 1.37
C SER A 50 6.60 -6.90 2.87
N GLU A 51 6.76 -5.64 3.30
CA GLU A 51 7.11 -5.31 4.67
C GLU A 51 5.89 -4.95 5.54
N ILE A 52 4.73 -4.67 4.94
CA ILE A 52 3.53 -4.29 5.69
C ILE A 52 2.34 -5.17 5.30
N GLU A 53 1.90 -5.11 4.03
CA GLU A 53 0.65 -5.74 3.58
C GLU A 53 0.67 -7.26 3.75
N ASN A 54 1.77 -7.92 3.43
CA ASN A 54 1.94 -9.36 3.62
C ASN A 54 1.69 -9.79 5.08
N TYR A 55 2.16 -9.02 6.05
CA TYR A 55 1.98 -9.32 7.47
C TYR A 55 0.56 -9.00 7.96
N LEU A 56 -0.07 -7.94 7.44
CA LEU A 56 -1.49 -7.66 7.67
C LEU A 56 -2.35 -8.81 7.13
N TRP A 57 -2.06 -9.28 5.92
CA TRP A 57 -2.75 -10.41 5.31
C TRP A 57 -2.57 -11.69 6.13
N ASN A 58 -1.35 -12.00 6.57
CA ASN A 58 -1.07 -13.15 7.42
C ASN A 58 -1.87 -13.09 8.74
N ASN A 59 -1.93 -11.93 9.39
CA ASN A 59 -2.73 -11.74 10.60
C ASN A 59 -4.23 -11.97 10.33
N PHE A 60 -4.72 -11.43 9.21
CA PHE A 60 -6.12 -11.62 8.81
C PHE A 60 -6.43 -13.11 8.56
N GLN A 61 -5.55 -13.81 7.85
CA GLN A 61 -5.73 -15.25 7.56
C GLN A 61 -5.70 -16.10 8.83
N LEU A 62 -4.77 -15.85 9.75
CA LEU A 62 -4.71 -16.55 11.02
C LEU A 62 -6.01 -16.38 11.83
N ARG A 63 -6.50 -15.16 11.95
CA ARG A 63 -7.73 -14.84 12.71
C ARG A 63 -8.98 -15.40 12.05
N ARG A 64 -9.01 -15.46 10.71
CA ARG A 64 -10.17 -15.98 9.97
C ARG A 64 -10.23 -17.51 9.96
N SER A 65 -9.07 -18.18 9.87
CA SER A 65 -9.00 -19.62 9.59
C SER A 65 -8.94 -20.48 10.85
N PHE A 66 -8.62 -19.88 12.01
CA PHE A 66 -8.45 -20.59 13.26
C PHE A 66 -9.29 -19.97 14.36
N PRO A 67 -9.83 -20.77 15.32
CA PRO A 67 -10.47 -20.22 16.51
C PRO A 67 -9.46 -19.42 17.35
N GLU A 68 -9.94 -18.48 18.16
CA GLU A 68 -9.10 -17.59 18.95
C GLU A 68 -8.11 -18.34 19.86
N SER A 69 -8.54 -19.48 20.41
CA SER A 69 -7.69 -20.34 21.25
C SER A 69 -6.49 -20.95 20.52
N GLU A 70 -6.54 -20.99 19.20
CA GLU A 70 -5.48 -21.53 18.33
C GLU A 70 -4.69 -20.42 17.61
N HIS A 71 -4.97 -19.14 17.89
CA HIS A 71 -4.18 -18.07 17.32
C HIS A 71 -2.74 -18.16 17.81
N PHE A 72 -1.83 -18.30 16.87
CA PHE A 72 -0.40 -18.46 17.13
C PHE A 72 0.20 -17.15 17.63
N SER A 73 0.19 -16.92 18.94
CA SER A 73 0.62 -15.66 19.55
C SER A 73 2.04 -15.23 19.16
N ALA A 74 2.93 -16.18 18.93
CA ALA A 74 4.30 -15.89 18.46
C ALA A 74 4.30 -15.36 17.01
N ALA A 75 3.50 -15.96 16.13
CA ALA A 75 3.37 -15.49 14.74
C ALA A 75 2.74 -14.09 14.68
N LEU A 76 1.66 -13.86 15.44
CA LEU A 76 1.04 -12.54 15.53
C LEU A 76 2.02 -11.48 16.07
N ARG A 77 2.80 -11.79 17.12
CA ARG A 77 3.82 -10.85 17.63
C ARG A 77 4.89 -10.54 16.59
N PHE A 78 5.37 -11.55 15.87
CA PHE A 78 6.35 -11.35 14.81
C PHE A 78 5.78 -10.45 13.69
N ASN A 79 4.57 -10.75 13.19
CA ASN A 79 3.91 -9.98 12.14
C ASN A 79 3.66 -8.53 12.60
N ASN A 80 3.14 -8.35 13.82
CA ASN A 80 2.89 -7.01 14.37
C ASN A 80 4.19 -6.20 14.46
N GLY A 81 5.28 -6.81 14.90
CA GLY A 81 6.58 -6.15 14.93
C GLY A 81 7.10 -5.77 13.53
N ALA A 82 6.85 -6.59 12.51
CA ALA A 82 7.20 -6.28 11.12
C ALA A 82 6.37 -5.10 10.60
N ILE A 83 5.05 -5.14 10.77
CA ILE A 83 4.14 -4.04 10.38
C ILE A 83 4.59 -2.72 11.02
N THR A 84 4.82 -2.71 12.33
CA THR A 84 5.26 -1.50 13.04
C THR A 84 6.57 -0.95 12.48
N ARG A 85 7.58 -1.80 12.22
CA ARG A 85 8.84 -1.35 11.60
C ARG A 85 8.64 -0.75 10.22
N GLY A 86 7.82 -1.38 9.38
CA GLY A 86 7.49 -0.86 8.05
C GLY A 86 6.80 0.50 8.12
N LEU A 87 5.84 0.66 9.03
CA LEU A 87 5.14 1.93 9.23
C LEU A 87 6.07 3.04 9.75
N VAL A 88 7.03 2.74 10.62
CA VAL A 88 8.04 3.70 11.08
C VAL A 88 8.89 4.22 9.91
N VAL A 89 9.30 3.36 8.99
CA VAL A 89 10.03 3.78 7.78
C VAL A 89 9.18 4.71 6.92
N MET A 90 7.90 4.40 6.74
CA MET A 90 6.98 5.24 5.96
C MET A 90 6.67 6.57 6.66
N GLU A 91 6.49 6.57 7.97
CA GLU A 91 6.28 7.78 8.79
C GLU A 91 7.45 8.75 8.61
N GLN A 92 8.68 8.25 8.67
CA GLN A 92 9.89 9.05 8.44
C GLN A 92 9.98 9.54 6.99
N HIS A 93 9.64 8.70 6.02
CA HIS A 93 9.68 9.09 4.60
C HIS A 93 8.71 10.22 4.27
N LEU A 94 7.55 10.24 4.91
CA LEU A 94 6.51 11.24 4.68
C LEU A 94 6.66 12.52 5.52
N MET A 95 7.73 12.66 6.31
CA MET A 95 7.93 13.80 7.20
C MET A 95 7.88 15.15 6.44
N ASP A 96 8.48 15.20 5.27
CA ASP A 96 8.62 16.39 4.42
C ASP A 96 7.96 16.23 3.03
N ARG A 97 7.08 15.23 2.86
CA ARG A 97 6.41 14.90 1.59
C ARG A 97 4.92 14.85 1.76
N GLU A 98 4.21 15.35 0.76
CA GLU A 98 2.75 15.21 0.69
C GLU A 98 2.34 13.82 0.21
N PHE A 99 3.05 13.28 -0.78
CA PHE A 99 2.81 11.97 -1.39
C PHE A 99 4.07 11.11 -1.41
N ILE A 100 3.92 9.83 -1.72
CA ILE A 100 5.03 8.85 -1.67
C ILE A 100 6.22 9.26 -2.56
N LEU A 101 5.95 9.86 -3.72
CA LEU A 101 7.02 10.28 -4.66
C LEU A 101 7.35 11.78 -4.58
N GLY A 102 6.83 12.51 -3.59
CA GLY A 102 7.06 13.94 -3.38
C GLY A 102 5.78 14.76 -3.34
N ASP A 103 5.68 15.81 -4.16
CA ASP A 103 4.59 16.78 -4.13
C ASP A 103 3.42 16.42 -5.07
N SER A 104 3.55 15.34 -5.83
CA SER A 104 2.54 14.96 -6.82
C SER A 104 1.98 13.57 -6.56
N PHE A 105 0.66 13.48 -6.56
CA PHE A 105 -0.07 12.22 -6.47
C PHE A 105 0.26 11.28 -7.64
N SER A 106 0.48 10.01 -7.34
CA SER A 106 0.90 9.00 -8.29
C SER A 106 0.19 7.66 -8.09
N LEU A 107 0.47 6.69 -8.94
CA LEU A 107 0.01 5.31 -8.75
C LEU A 107 0.56 4.69 -7.44
N ALA A 108 1.76 5.10 -6.99
CA ALA A 108 2.30 4.64 -5.72
C ALA A 108 1.35 4.98 -4.56
N ASP A 109 0.72 6.15 -4.58
CA ASP A 109 -0.19 6.58 -3.52
C ASP A 109 -1.51 5.79 -3.50
N ILE A 110 -1.96 5.30 -4.65
CA ILE A 110 -3.13 4.42 -4.73
C ILE A 110 -2.82 3.08 -4.04
N LEU A 111 -1.67 2.49 -4.35
CA LEU A 111 -1.29 1.16 -3.87
C LEU A 111 -0.85 1.21 -2.39
N VAL A 112 0.05 2.12 -2.07
CA VAL A 112 0.58 2.29 -0.70
C VAL A 112 -0.50 2.82 0.24
N GLY A 113 -1.31 3.79 -0.21
CA GLY A 113 -2.42 4.34 0.58
C GLY A 113 -3.44 3.28 0.99
N TRP A 114 -3.69 2.29 0.15
CA TRP A 114 -4.48 1.12 0.51
C TRP A 114 -3.89 0.38 1.71
N THR A 115 -2.61 0.04 1.65
CA THR A 115 -1.90 -0.71 2.71
C THR A 115 -1.87 0.08 4.02
N VAL A 116 -1.56 1.39 3.97
CA VAL A 116 -1.55 2.25 5.16
C VAL A 116 -2.95 2.38 5.76
N ASN A 117 -3.99 2.52 4.92
CA ASN A 117 -5.36 2.54 5.42
C ASN A 117 -5.77 1.21 6.06
N TRP A 118 -5.34 0.08 5.53
CA TRP A 118 -5.56 -1.21 6.16
C TRP A 118 -4.85 -1.31 7.51
N ALA A 119 -3.59 -0.86 7.61
CA ALA A 119 -2.88 -0.79 8.88
C ALA A 119 -3.63 0.09 9.91
N ARG A 120 -4.16 1.26 9.49
CA ARG A 120 -5.00 2.12 10.33
C ARG A 120 -6.24 1.38 10.84
N LYS A 121 -6.95 0.68 9.98
CA LYS A 121 -8.14 -0.12 10.33
C LYS A 121 -7.84 -1.32 11.24
N SER A 122 -6.59 -1.70 11.31
CA SER A 122 -6.09 -2.78 12.15
C SER A 122 -5.38 -2.25 13.41
N ASP A 123 -5.59 -0.97 13.77
CA ASP A 123 -5.08 -0.28 14.96
C ASP A 123 -3.54 -0.21 15.05
N PHE A 124 -2.85 -0.14 13.90
CA PHE A 124 -1.39 -0.02 13.86
C PHE A 124 -0.87 1.43 13.77
N LEU A 125 -1.72 2.40 13.43
CA LEU A 125 -1.31 3.82 13.38
C LEU A 125 -1.44 4.44 14.77
N ILE A 126 -0.35 4.34 15.53
CA ILE A 126 -0.22 4.94 16.85
C ILE A 126 0.96 5.91 16.81
N ASP A 127 0.72 7.17 17.14
CA ASP A 127 1.74 8.24 17.11
C ASP A 127 2.41 8.39 15.71
N THR A 128 1.59 8.38 14.66
CA THR A 128 2.04 8.46 13.25
C THR A 128 1.43 9.66 12.54
N PRO A 129 1.76 10.92 12.92
CA PRO A 129 1.10 12.12 12.41
C PRO A 129 1.30 12.34 10.90
N ASN A 130 2.43 11.91 10.32
CA ASN A 130 2.67 12.04 8.88
C ASN A 130 1.85 11.06 8.07
N LEU A 131 1.68 9.81 8.54
CA LEU A 131 0.80 8.82 7.93
C LEU A 131 -0.67 9.26 8.03
N ASP A 132 -1.09 9.84 9.16
CA ASP A 132 -2.44 10.37 9.32
C ASP A 132 -2.70 11.54 8.36
N ARG A 133 -1.77 12.50 8.27
CA ARG A 133 -1.83 13.61 7.32
C ARG A 133 -1.88 13.10 5.88
N TYR A 134 -1.06 12.12 5.52
CA TYR A 134 -1.03 11.48 4.21
C TYR A 134 -2.38 10.85 3.86
N LEU A 135 -2.95 10.05 4.74
CA LEU A 135 -4.28 9.46 4.53
C LEU A 135 -5.37 10.52 4.39
N GLN A 136 -5.34 11.58 5.19
CA GLN A 136 -6.28 12.70 5.06
C GLN A 136 -6.18 13.37 3.69
N ALA A 137 -4.97 13.63 3.19
CA ALA A 137 -4.76 14.18 1.85
C ALA A 137 -5.33 13.25 0.77
N LEU A 138 -5.16 11.94 0.90
CA LEU A 138 -5.75 10.96 -0.02
C LEU A 138 -7.28 10.99 0.03
N PHE A 139 -7.88 10.99 1.22
CA PHE A 139 -9.36 10.98 1.38
C PHE A 139 -10.04 12.25 0.89
N GLN A 140 -9.35 13.37 0.84
CA GLN A 140 -9.88 14.63 0.30
C GLN A 140 -10.00 14.63 -1.23
N ARG A 141 -9.40 13.67 -1.92
CA ARG A 141 -9.50 13.56 -3.39
C ARG A 141 -10.88 13.06 -3.80
N SER A 142 -11.54 13.80 -4.70
CA SER A 142 -12.93 13.55 -5.12
C SER A 142 -13.19 12.14 -5.68
N ASN A 143 -12.19 11.51 -6.25
CA ASN A 143 -12.31 10.21 -6.91
C ASN A 143 -11.81 9.03 -6.04
N ILE A 144 -11.32 9.29 -4.82
CA ILE A 144 -10.95 8.24 -3.87
C ILE A 144 -12.14 7.97 -2.95
N LYS A 145 -12.81 6.87 -3.22
CA LYS A 145 -13.84 6.33 -2.31
C LYS A 145 -13.24 5.12 -1.61
N LEU A 146 -12.36 5.35 -0.65
CA LEU A 146 -11.96 4.30 0.27
C LEU A 146 -13.12 4.05 1.23
N VAL A 147 -14.07 3.25 0.81
CA VAL A 147 -15.17 2.79 1.65
C VAL A 147 -14.71 1.51 2.34
N TRP A 148 -14.45 1.65 3.61
CA TRP A 148 -14.26 0.51 4.54
C TRP A 148 -15.04 0.74 5.80
#